data_d6befe9f053f8de127d25db5cefff690
#
_entry.id   d6befe9f053f8de127d25db5cefff690
#
_cell.length_a   1.000
_cell.length_b   1.000
_cell.length_c   1.000
_cell.angle_alpha   90.00
_cell.angle_beta   90.00
_cell.angle_gamma   90.00
#
_symmetry.space_group_name_H-M   'P 1'
#
loop_
_entity.id
_entity.type
_entity.pdbx_description
1 polymer ?
#
loop_
_entity_poly.entity_id
_entity_poly.type
_entity_poly.pdbx_seq_one_letter_code
_entity_poly.pdbx_strand_id
1 'polypeptide(L)'
;YELIDKYKNVTINVIPAVTAAVSGSALIGAALGNDFTVISLSNYLTKKEDTYKRLKACAEADFVMALYNPKSNKRPDCLKDACEFLLKYIEEERICAVAKNIGRENETYEIMTLIELKDFDADMYSTVFIGSSMTTIIDDKFVTKRGYSI
;
A
#
# COMPACT_ATOMS: atom_id res chain seq x y z
N TYR A 1 11.73 1.08 22.49
CA TYR A 1 11.44 1.60 23.83
C TYR A 1 10.89 0.54 24.79
N GLU A 2 10.13 -0.46 24.36
CA GLU A 2 9.55 -1.51 25.22
C GLU A 2 10.58 -2.29 26.06
N LEU A 3 11.83 -2.34 25.63
CA LEU A 3 12.92 -3.05 26.31
C LEU A 3 13.94 -2.12 27.00
N ILE A 4 13.66 -0.82 27.10
CA ILE A 4 14.64 0.15 27.59
C ILE A 4 15.11 -0.13 29.03
N ASP A 5 14.23 -0.69 29.85
CA ASP A 5 14.58 -1.08 31.23
C ASP A 5 15.61 -2.21 31.31
N LYS A 6 15.69 -3.05 30.26
CA LYS A 6 16.70 -4.12 30.15
C LYS A 6 18.05 -3.60 29.67
N TYR A 7 18.08 -2.41 29.03
CA TYR A 7 19.25 -1.88 28.33
C TYR A 7 19.58 -0.46 28.81
N LYS A 8 19.73 -0.29 30.13
CA LYS A 8 19.96 1.03 30.79
C LYS A 8 21.16 1.83 30.29
N ASN A 9 22.12 1.17 29.61
CA ASN A 9 23.33 1.80 29.08
C ASN A 9 23.27 2.02 27.57
N VAL A 10 22.10 1.90 26.93
CA VAL A 10 21.92 2.10 25.49
C VAL A 10 21.32 3.49 25.23
N THR A 11 21.97 4.27 24.36
CA THR A 11 21.41 5.51 23.85
C THR A 11 20.56 5.23 22.61
N ILE A 12 19.31 5.68 22.62
CA ILE A 12 18.39 5.52 21.49
C ILE A 12 18.28 6.86 20.74
N ASN A 13 18.71 6.87 19.47
CA ASN A 13 18.53 7.99 18.56
C ASN A 13 17.52 7.59 17.48
N VAL A 14 16.43 8.35 17.35
CA VAL A 14 15.43 8.14 16.30
C VAL A 14 15.72 9.09 15.15
N ILE A 15 16.03 8.52 14.00
CA ILE A 15 16.33 9.27 12.76
C ILE A 15 15.10 9.17 11.85
N PRO A 16 14.48 10.31 11.45
CA PRO A 16 13.37 10.29 10.50
C PRO A 16 13.84 9.83 9.12
N ALA A 17 13.01 9.05 8.45
CA ALA A 17 13.28 8.54 7.11
C ALA A 17 12.01 8.54 6.25
N VAL A 18 12.19 8.45 4.93
CA VAL A 18 11.08 8.38 3.98
C VAL A 18 10.59 6.93 3.89
N THR A 19 9.30 6.72 4.13
CA THR A 19 8.67 5.40 4.00
C THR A 19 8.38 5.04 2.54
N ALA A 20 8.32 3.75 2.23
CA ALA A 20 8.01 3.25 0.88
C ALA A 20 6.65 3.73 0.33
N ALA A 21 5.67 4.00 1.18
CA ALA A 21 4.40 4.59 0.74
C ALA A 21 4.61 5.97 0.09
N VAL A 22 5.39 6.85 0.72
CA VAL A 22 5.67 8.20 0.20
C VAL A 22 6.62 8.15 -1.01
N SER A 23 7.69 7.36 -0.92
CA SER A 23 8.64 7.21 -2.04
C SER A 23 7.98 6.56 -3.26
N GLY A 24 7.18 5.52 -3.07
CA GLY A 24 6.44 4.86 -4.14
C GLY A 24 5.39 5.77 -4.75
N SER A 25 4.67 6.57 -3.94
CA SER A 25 3.75 7.58 -4.45
C SER A 25 4.44 8.58 -5.37
N ALA A 26 5.65 9.03 -5.02
CA ALA A 26 6.44 9.93 -5.86
C ALA A 26 6.88 9.27 -7.18
N LEU A 27 7.20 7.98 -7.17
CA LEU A 27 7.57 7.22 -8.36
C LEU A 27 6.41 7.06 -9.34
N ILE A 28 5.23 6.66 -8.82
CA ILE A 28 4.05 6.40 -9.65
C ILE A 28 3.28 7.66 -10.04
N GLY A 29 3.49 8.80 -9.35
CA GLY A 29 2.83 10.07 -9.61
C GLY A 29 2.49 10.85 -8.34
N ALA A 30 1.21 10.99 -8.02
CA ALA A 30 0.71 11.68 -6.83
C ALA A 30 -0.41 10.86 -6.16
N ALA A 31 -0.10 9.62 -5.80
CA ALA A 31 -1.07 8.66 -5.26
C ALA A 31 -1.68 9.14 -3.93
N LEU A 32 -0.86 9.73 -3.06
CA LEU A 32 -1.26 10.16 -1.72
C LEU A 32 -1.72 11.64 -1.69
N GLY A 33 -2.40 12.08 -2.73
CA GLY A 33 -2.88 13.46 -2.87
C GLY A 33 -4.00 13.86 -1.90
N ASN A 34 -4.71 12.89 -1.33
CA ASN A 34 -5.77 13.07 -0.35
C ASN A 34 -5.54 12.11 0.84
N ASP A 35 -6.58 11.85 1.64
CA ASP A 35 -6.50 10.95 2.79
C ASP A 35 -6.04 9.54 2.36
N PHE A 36 -5.10 9.00 3.10
CA PHE A 36 -4.52 7.69 2.79
C PHE A 36 -4.20 6.90 4.04
N THR A 37 -4.03 5.60 3.87
CA THR A 37 -3.64 4.67 4.93
C THR A 37 -2.51 3.76 4.47
N VAL A 38 -1.72 3.26 5.43
CA VAL A 38 -0.69 2.25 5.21
C VAL A 38 -1.09 1.00 5.99
N ILE A 39 -1.25 -0.12 5.28
CA ILE A 39 -1.65 -1.40 5.87
C ILE A 39 -0.62 -2.47 5.51
N SER A 40 -0.10 -3.17 6.51
CA SER A 40 0.71 -4.36 6.28
C SER A 40 -0.18 -5.60 6.13
N LEU A 41 0.00 -6.35 5.05
CA LEU A 41 -0.65 -7.64 4.84
C LEU A 41 0.05 -8.78 5.62
N SER A 42 1.10 -8.47 6.39
CA SER A 42 1.77 -9.44 7.22
C SER A 42 0.89 -9.84 8.42
N ASN A 43 0.66 -11.14 8.57
CA ASN A 43 -0.05 -11.72 9.70
C ASN A 43 0.91 -12.26 10.78
N TYR A 44 2.18 -11.87 10.77
CA TYR A 44 3.17 -12.37 11.73
C TYR A 44 2.92 -11.83 13.15
N LEU A 45 2.60 -10.53 13.26
CA LEU A 45 2.32 -9.87 14.55
C LEU A 45 0.85 -9.41 14.67
N THR A 46 0.09 -9.42 13.58
CA THR A 46 -1.30 -8.97 13.54
C THR A 46 -2.18 -10.11 13.04
N LYS A 47 -3.31 -10.35 13.70
CA LYS A 47 -4.26 -11.37 13.24
C LYS A 47 -4.85 -11.01 11.87
N LYS A 48 -5.07 -12.01 11.01
CA LYS A 48 -5.65 -11.83 9.67
C LYS A 48 -6.97 -11.06 9.73
N GLU A 49 -7.82 -11.39 10.70
CA GLU A 49 -9.12 -10.75 10.91
C GLU A 49 -9.02 -9.25 11.16
N ASP A 50 -8.02 -8.80 11.92
CA ASP A 50 -7.81 -7.37 12.21
C ASP A 50 -7.31 -6.62 10.96
N THR A 51 -6.47 -7.25 10.14
CA THR A 51 -6.05 -6.69 8.85
C THR A 51 -7.25 -6.51 7.93
N TYR A 52 -8.13 -7.51 7.84
CA TYR A 52 -9.32 -7.46 6.98
C TYR A 52 -10.36 -6.43 7.47
N LYS A 53 -10.52 -6.26 8.79
CA LYS A 53 -11.33 -5.15 9.33
C LYS A 53 -10.81 -3.78 8.89
N ARG A 54 -9.48 -3.58 8.90
CA ARG A 54 -8.84 -2.34 8.44
C ARG A 54 -9.07 -2.13 6.93
N LEU A 55 -8.84 -3.16 6.11
CA LEU A 55 -9.10 -3.11 4.67
C LEU A 55 -10.54 -2.72 4.37
N LYS A 56 -11.51 -3.34 5.04
CA LYS A 56 -12.92 -3.01 4.90
C LYS A 56 -13.21 -1.55 5.26
N ALA A 57 -12.76 -1.10 6.43
CA ALA A 57 -13.01 0.26 6.89
C ALA A 57 -12.42 1.31 5.92
N CYS A 58 -11.22 1.05 5.37
CA CYS A 58 -10.59 1.93 4.40
C CYS A 58 -11.33 1.92 3.05
N ALA A 59 -11.83 0.77 2.61
CA ALA A 59 -12.63 0.65 1.39
C ALA A 59 -13.95 1.42 1.52
N GLU A 60 -14.67 1.24 2.64
CA GLU A 60 -15.93 1.92 2.93
C GLU A 60 -15.77 3.44 3.10
N ALA A 61 -14.61 3.89 3.59
CA ALA A 61 -14.27 5.31 3.76
C ALA A 61 -13.59 5.91 2.52
N ASP A 62 -13.41 5.14 1.46
CA ASP A 62 -12.78 5.54 0.19
C ASP A 62 -11.36 6.12 0.35
N PHE A 63 -10.56 5.60 1.29
CA PHE A 63 -9.16 5.97 1.43
C PHE A 63 -8.28 5.38 0.34
N VAL A 64 -7.26 6.13 -0.06
CA VAL A 64 -6.12 5.53 -0.78
C VAL A 64 -5.39 4.57 0.17
N MET A 65 -5.12 3.36 -0.27
CA MET A 65 -4.41 2.36 0.53
C MET A 65 -3.01 2.08 -0.04
N ALA A 66 -1.97 2.18 0.79
CA ALA A 66 -0.65 1.65 0.50
C ALA A 66 -0.48 0.32 1.27
N LEU A 67 -0.36 -0.80 0.55
CA LEU A 67 -0.25 -2.13 1.13
C LEU A 67 1.21 -2.58 1.15
N TYR A 68 1.70 -2.93 2.34
CA TYR A 68 3.04 -3.48 2.55
C TYR A 68 2.99 -5.00 2.71
N ASN A 69 4.11 -5.64 2.40
CA ASN A 69 4.29 -7.09 2.50
C ASN A 69 3.25 -7.88 1.68
N PRO A 70 3.05 -7.56 0.39
CA PRO A 70 2.00 -8.16 -0.43
C PRO A 70 2.21 -9.65 -0.67
N LYS A 71 3.45 -10.16 -0.56
CA LYS A 71 3.80 -11.56 -0.74
C LYS A 71 5.03 -11.95 0.07
N SER A 72 5.11 -13.20 0.47
CA SER A 72 6.32 -13.85 0.97
C SER A 72 6.27 -15.35 0.68
N ASN A 73 7.40 -16.07 0.79
CA ASN A 73 7.44 -17.52 0.57
C ASN A 73 6.45 -18.30 1.44
N LYS A 74 6.19 -17.83 2.65
CA LYS A 74 5.21 -18.44 3.57
C LYS A 74 3.76 -17.98 3.33
N ARG A 75 3.56 -16.95 2.50
CA ARG A 75 2.27 -16.31 2.24
C ARG A 75 2.21 -15.89 0.77
N PRO A 76 2.17 -16.86 -0.17
CA PRO A 76 2.18 -16.57 -1.60
C PRO A 76 0.91 -15.83 -2.07
N ASP A 77 -0.23 -16.10 -1.45
CA ASP A 77 -1.54 -15.63 -1.92
C ASP A 77 -2.10 -14.45 -1.11
N CYS A 78 -1.31 -13.81 -0.22
CA CYS A 78 -1.89 -12.80 0.67
C CYS A 78 -2.35 -11.53 -0.07
N LEU A 79 -1.75 -11.14 -1.19
CA LEU A 79 -2.24 -10.06 -2.04
C LEU A 79 -3.53 -10.47 -2.74
N LYS A 80 -3.55 -11.66 -3.35
CA LYS A 80 -4.74 -12.23 -4.01
C LYS A 80 -5.94 -12.26 -3.06
N ASP A 81 -5.76 -12.85 -1.88
CA ASP A 81 -6.79 -12.92 -0.84
C ASP A 81 -7.31 -11.51 -0.46
N ALA A 82 -6.38 -10.53 -0.32
CA ALA A 82 -6.77 -9.15 0.01
C ALA A 82 -7.56 -8.49 -1.11
N CYS A 83 -7.17 -8.67 -2.37
CA CYS A 83 -7.90 -8.17 -3.54
C CYS A 83 -9.28 -8.81 -3.66
N GLU A 84 -9.40 -10.14 -3.52
CA GLU A 84 -10.69 -10.84 -3.53
C GLU A 84 -11.63 -10.36 -2.39
N PHE A 85 -11.05 -10.01 -1.26
CA PHE A 85 -11.83 -9.42 -0.18
C PHE A 85 -12.29 -8.00 -0.51
N LEU A 86 -11.41 -7.16 -1.07
CA LEU A 86 -11.70 -5.76 -1.41
C LEU A 86 -12.70 -5.63 -2.56
N LEU A 87 -12.71 -6.57 -3.52
CA LEU A 87 -13.70 -6.63 -4.62
C LEU A 87 -15.16 -6.78 -4.14
N LYS A 88 -15.39 -7.03 -2.85
CA LYS A 88 -16.74 -7.01 -2.24
C LYS A 88 -17.23 -5.60 -1.87
N TYR A 89 -16.32 -4.61 -1.89
CA TYR A 89 -16.56 -3.25 -1.40
C TYR A 89 -16.14 -2.18 -2.42
N ILE A 90 -15.27 -2.53 -3.36
CA ILE A 90 -14.66 -1.64 -4.34
C ILE A 90 -14.88 -2.25 -5.73
N GLU A 91 -15.14 -1.41 -6.72
CA GLU A 91 -15.32 -1.81 -8.11
C GLU A 91 -14.03 -2.44 -8.69
N GLU A 92 -14.19 -3.37 -9.62
CA GLU A 92 -13.07 -4.11 -10.24
C GLU A 92 -12.15 -3.23 -11.09
N GLU A 93 -12.66 -2.13 -11.63
CA GLU A 93 -11.92 -1.14 -12.44
C GLU A 93 -11.15 -0.13 -11.59
N ARG A 94 -11.21 -0.20 -10.25
CA ARG A 94 -10.47 0.70 -9.36
C ARG A 94 -9.01 0.72 -9.74
N ILE A 95 -8.48 1.93 -9.98
CA ILE A 95 -7.09 2.14 -10.36
C ILE A 95 -6.18 1.74 -9.19
N CYS A 96 -5.24 0.86 -9.51
CA CYS A 96 -4.22 0.36 -8.61
C CYS A 96 -2.84 0.53 -9.23
N ALA A 97 -1.79 0.46 -8.43
CA ALA A 97 -0.42 0.43 -8.90
C ALA A 97 0.45 -0.44 -8.01
N VAL A 98 1.50 -1.01 -8.60
CA VAL A 98 2.56 -1.71 -7.88
C VAL A 98 3.89 -1.02 -8.18
N ALA A 99 4.57 -0.55 -7.14
CA ALA A 99 5.93 -0.02 -7.22
C ALA A 99 6.90 -1.05 -6.65
N LYS A 100 7.94 -1.41 -7.41
CA LYS A 100 8.98 -2.38 -7.02
C LYS A 100 10.33 -1.73 -6.89
N ASN A 101 11.14 -2.22 -5.95
CA ASN A 101 12.54 -1.80 -5.74
C ASN A 101 12.70 -0.28 -5.56
N ILE A 102 11.76 0.38 -4.93
CA ILE A 102 11.74 1.84 -4.74
C ILE A 102 13.07 2.33 -4.19
N GLY A 103 13.69 3.32 -4.87
CA GLY A 103 14.98 3.89 -4.52
C GLY A 103 16.20 3.01 -4.83
N ARG A 104 16.07 1.99 -5.67
CA ARG A 104 17.13 1.09 -6.13
C ARG A 104 17.33 1.19 -7.64
N GLU A 105 18.44 0.66 -8.17
CA GLU A 105 18.79 0.71 -9.61
C GLU A 105 17.68 0.14 -10.53
N ASN A 106 16.95 -0.88 -10.05
CA ASN A 106 15.91 -1.55 -10.82
C ASN A 106 14.52 -1.17 -10.32
N GLU A 107 14.29 0.09 -9.95
CA GLU A 107 12.95 0.53 -9.58
C GLU A 107 12.03 0.54 -10.79
N THR A 108 10.83 0.02 -10.61
CA THR A 108 9.80 -0.04 -11.63
C THR A 108 8.42 0.19 -11.02
N TYR A 109 7.45 0.55 -11.85
CA TYR A 109 6.05 0.52 -11.44
C TYR A 109 5.15 0.10 -12.60
N GLU A 110 3.98 -0.42 -12.24
CA GLU A 110 2.90 -0.74 -13.17
C GLU A 110 1.59 -0.21 -12.60
N ILE A 111 0.75 0.35 -13.50
CA ILE A 111 -0.62 0.79 -13.15
C ILE A 111 -1.58 -0.20 -13.79
N MET A 112 -2.58 -0.62 -13.02
CA MET A 112 -3.54 -1.65 -13.40
C MET A 112 -4.87 -1.45 -12.65
N THR A 113 -5.85 -2.26 -12.96
CA THR A 113 -7.12 -2.32 -12.22
C THR A 113 -7.03 -3.24 -10.99
N LEU A 114 -8.00 -3.15 -10.08
CA LEU A 114 -8.06 -4.03 -8.91
C LEU A 114 -8.22 -5.51 -9.30
N ILE A 115 -8.97 -5.78 -10.35
CA ILE A 115 -9.16 -7.15 -10.85
C ILE A 115 -7.87 -7.73 -11.43
N GLU A 116 -7.06 -6.92 -12.11
CA GLU A 116 -5.73 -7.33 -12.62
C GLU A 116 -4.72 -7.50 -11.49
N LEU A 117 -4.75 -6.60 -10.49
CA LEU A 117 -3.89 -6.65 -9.31
C LEU A 117 -4.05 -7.98 -8.55
N LYS A 118 -5.24 -8.54 -8.53
CA LYS A 118 -5.53 -9.82 -7.87
C LYS A 118 -4.61 -10.96 -8.33
N ASP A 119 -4.27 -10.97 -9.62
CA ASP A 119 -3.45 -12.02 -10.22
C ASP A 119 -1.99 -11.55 -10.48
N PHE A 120 -1.63 -10.36 -9.99
CA PHE A 120 -0.29 -9.80 -10.15
C PHE A 120 0.74 -10.51 -9.28
N ASP A 121 1.90 -10.85 -9.86
CA ASP A 121 3.01 -11.47 -9.15
C ASP A 121 3.87 -10.42 -8.41
N ALA A 122 3.38 -9.98 -7.26
CA ALA A 122 4.14 -9.13 -6.35
C ALA A 122 5.23 -9.93 -5.60
N ASP A 123 6.20 -9.23 -5.04
CA ASP A 123 7.26 -9.78 -4.19
C ASP A 123 7.41 -8.98 -2.88
N MET A 124 8.44 -9.31 -2.09
CA MET A 124 8.72 -8.62 -0.82
C MET A 124 9.23 -7.18 -0.99
N TYR A 125 9.67 -6.80 -2.20
CA TYR A 125 10.16 -5.45 -2.53
C TYR A 125 9.09 -4.60 -3.17
N SER A 126 7.86 -5.13 -3.24
CA SER A 126 6.70 -4.46 -3.81
C SER A 126 5.93 -3.67 -2.76
N THR A 127 5.51 -2.46 -3.13
CA THR A 127 4.50 -1.66 -2.42
C THR A 127 3.31 -1.51 -3.36
N VAL A 128 2.14 -1.90 -2.89
CA VAL A 128 0.89 -1.84 -3.66
C VAL A 128 0.11 -0.59 -3.28
N PHE A 129 -0.44 0.09 -4.28
CA PHE A 129 -1.33 1.24 -4.09
C PHE A 129 -2.70 0.91 -4.65
N ILE A 130 -3.75 1.13 -3.87
CA ILE A 130 -5.14 1.05 -4.29
C ILE A 130 -5.72 2.45 -4.18
N GLY A 131 -6.20 3.00 -5.29
CA GLY A 131 -6.74 4.35 -5.35
C GLY A 131 -8.08 4.51 -4.63
N SER A 132 -8.50 5.75 -4.47
CA SER A 132 -9.86 6.13 -4.09
C SER A 132 -10.72 6.39 -5.33
N SER A 133 -12.00 6.73 -5.15
CA SER A 133 -12.89 7.17 -6.24
C SER A 133 -12.37 8.44 -6.95
N MET A 134 -11.51 9.23 -6.28
CA MET A 134 -10.88 10.43 -6.82
C MET A 134 -9.59 10.16 -7.60
N THR A 135 -9.17 8.90 -7.70
CA THR A 135 -7.95 8.51 -8.41
C THR A 135 -8.20 8.43 -9.91
N THR A 136 -7.29 8.97 -10.69
CA THR A 136 -7.32 8.97 -12.15
C THR A 136 -5.90 8.81 -12.72
N ILE A 137 -5.80 8.47 -14.00
CA ILE A 137 -4.51 8.45 -14.71
C ILE A 137 -4.37 9.79 -15.45
N ILE A 138 -3.26 10.49 -15.24
CA ILE A 138 -2.87 11.73 -15.92
C ILE A 138 -1.43 11.57 -16.39
N ASP A 139 -1.16 11.70 -17.69
CA ASP A 139 0.17 11.50 -18.29
C ASP A 139 0.85 10.21 -17.82
N ASP A 140 0.12 9.10 -17.91
CA ASP A 140 0.57 7.77 -17.47
C ASP A 140 0.97 7.69 -15.98
N LYS A 141 0.50 8.64 -15.17
CA LYS A 141 0.73 8.71 -13.73
C LYS A 141 -0.55 8.46 -12.93
N PHE A 142 -0.39 7.76 -11.84
CA PHE A 142 -1.42 7.54 -10.82
C PHE A 142 -1.59 8.82 -9.99
N VAL A 143 -2.74 9.49 -10.13
CA VAL A 143 -3.00 10.77 -9.46
C VAL A 143 -4.31 10.70 -8.69
N THR A 144 -4.27 10.95 -7.39
CA THR A 144 -5.46 11.14 -6.56
C THR A 144 -5.75 12.62 -6.39
N LYS A 145 -6.87 13.08 -6.94
CA LYS A 145 -7.28 14.50 -6.92
C LYS A 145 -7.70 14.90 -5.50
N ARG A 146 -7.46 16.16 -5.14
CA ARG A 146 -7.88 16.74 -3.86
C ARG A 146 -9.30 17.33 -3.89
N GLY A 147 -9.97 17.28 -5.03
CA GLY A 147 -11.33 17.80 -5.17
C GLY A 147 -11.43 19.34 -5.28
N TYR A 148 -10.31 20.02 -5.54
CA TYR A 148 -10.37 21.45 -5.84
C TYR A 148 -11.09 21.67 -7.18
N SER A 149 -12.11 22.53 -7.19
CA SER A 149 -12.68 23.08 -8.42
C SER A 149 -11.72 24.15 -8.93
N ILE A 150 -11.04 23.89 -10.04
CA ILE A 150 -10.19 24.83 -10.75
C ILE A 150 -10.99 25.42 -11.90
#